data_caffed8c4ecf302568fc3ec2a73b602f
#
_entry.id   caffed8c4ecf302568fc3ec2a73b602f
#
_cell.length_a   1.000
_cell.length_b   1.000
_cell.length_c   1.000
_cell.angle_alpha   90.00
_cell.angle_beta   90.00
_cell.angle_gamma   90.00
#
_symmetry.space_group_name_H-M   'P 1'
#
loop_
_entity.id
_entity.type
_entity.pdbx_description
1 polymer ?
#
loop_
_entity_poly.entity_id
_entity_poly.type
_entity_poly.pdbx_seq_one_letter_code
_entity_poly.pdbx_strand_id
1 'polypeptide(L)'
;MVPEEERIRDFREVELVLTEEQAKQEAARCLACGICSECHLCVQVCKREAIDHQQADVIEGLEVGSVILSPGYSLYNAELSPELGYGRYPNVVTSMEFERMLSASGPWGGHVTRRSSDHREPKKIAFLQCVGSREKEHDYCSSVCCMYATKEAMLAMEHVPGVEIKIFQMDMRAFGKGFDAYFERGKEKGIQYIPCRISGLEEDPETRDILIRYEDSNDGHSIKEERVDLVILSIGMSPLPNIQDLAKASDIQLDPHQFCLTQ
;
A
#
# COMPACT_ATOMS: atom_id res chain seq x y z
N MET A 1 -20.10 -6.74 21.53
CA MET A 1 -20.20 -7.78 22.58
C MET A 1 -21.04 -7.23 23.73
N VAL A 2 -21.93 -8.02 24.33
CA VAL A 2 -22.76 -7.61 25.50
C VAL A 2 -21.86 -7.39 26.71
N PRO A 3 -22.09 -6.35 27.55
CA PRO A 3 -21.34 -6.11 28.80
C PRO A 3 -21.33 -7.31 29.75
N GLU A 4 -20.23 -7.50 30.47
CA GLU A 4 -20.03 -8.70 31.31
C GLU A 4 -21.13 -8.92 32.33
N GLU A 5 -21.61 -7.84 32.95
CA GLU A 5 -22.70 -7.87 33.95
C GLU A 5 -24.07 -8.30 33.39
N GLU A 6 -24.26 -8.18 32.06
CA GLU A 6 -25.48 -8.59 31.41
C GLU A 6 -25.41 -10.03 30.90
N ARG A 7 -24.20 -10.53 30.56
CA ARG A 7 -24.00 -11.88 29.99
C ARG A 7 -24.44 -13.00 30.92
N ILE A 8 -24.39 -12.76 32.22
CA ILE A 8 -24.71 -13.77 33.23
C ILE A 8 -26.21 -13.84 33.56
N ARG A 9 -27.05 -12.96 32.98
CA ARG A 9 -28.46 -12.83 33.37
C ARG A 9 -29.40 -13.72 32.56
N ASP A 10 -29.00 -14.07 31.33
CA ASP A 10 -29.82 -14.88 30.44
C ASP A 10 -28.95 -15.55 29.33
N PHE A 11 -29.59 -16.32 28.43
CA PHE A 11 -28.92 -17.04 27.37
C PHE A 11 -28.97 -16.32 26.01
N ARG A 12 -29.06 -14.97 25.99
CA ARG A 12 -28.97 -14.20 24.77
C ARG A 12 -27.59 -14.36 24.12
N GLU A 13 -27.56 -14.14 22.82
CA GLU A 13 -26.32 -14.09 22.05
C GLU A 13 -25.39 -13.01 22.60
N VAL A 14 -24.17 -13.40 22.97
CA VAL A 14 -23.17 -12.53 23.61
C VAL A 14 -22.43 -11.68 22.58
N GLU A 15 -22.21 -12.23 21.38
CA GLU A 15 -21.63 -11.52 20.26
C GLU A 15 -22.77 -10.99 19.37
N LEU A 16 -23.01 -9.71 19.46
CA LEU A 16 -24.05 -9.06 18.66
C LEU A 16 -23.56 -8.81 17.23
N VAL A 17 -24.44 -8.98 16.28
CA VAL A 17 -24.23 -8.54 14.89
C VAL A 17 -24.15 -7.01 14.84
N LEU A 18 -23.54 -6.49 13.77
CA LEU A 18 -23.51 -5.04 13.53
C LEU A 18 -24.93 -4.51 13.31
N THR A 19 -25.23 -3.34 13.86
CA THR A 19 -26.43 -2.60 13.46
C THR A 19 -26.28 -2.10 12.02
N GLU A 20 -27.37 -1.68 11.40
CA GLU A 20 -27.33 -1.11 10.04
C GLU A 20 -26.37 0.08 9.94
N GLU A 21 -26.39 0.97 10.95
CA GLU A 21 -25.51 2.12 11.03
C GLU A 21 -24.04 1.72 11.17
N GLN A 22 -23.75 0.74 12.02
CA GLN A 22 -22.40 0.21 12.20
C GLN A 22 -21.91 -0.49 10.92
N ALA A 23 -22.76 -1.27 10.27
CA ALA A 23 -22.43 -1.92 9.00
C ALA A 23 -22.12 -0.90 7.89
N LYS A 24 -22.90 0.18 7.81
CA LYS A 24 -22.65 1.30 6.88
C LYS A 24 -21.34 2.02 7.19
N GLN A 25 -21.03 2.25 8.47
CA GLN A 25 -19.78 2.87 8.89
C GLN A 25 -18.57 2.00 8.53
N GLU A 26 -18.64 0.69 8.78
CA GLU A 26 -17.55 -0.22 8.39
C GLU A 26 -17.41 -0.33 6.86
N ALA A 27 -18.52 -0.39 6.14
CA ALA A 27 -18.50 -0.40 4.68
C ALA A 27 -17.88 0.89 4.10
N ALA A 28 -18.14 2.04 4.72
CA ALA A 28 -17.55 3.32 4.30
C ALA A 28 -16.02 3.39 4.49
N ARG A 29 -15.45 2.55 5.35
CA ARG A 29 -14.00 2.42 5.55
C ARG A 29 -13.33 1.50 4.53
N CYS A 30 -14.11 0.78 3.74
CA CYS A 30 -13.58 -0.18 2.76
C CYS A 30 -12.85 0.54 1.63
N LEU A 31 -11.57 0.22 1.44
CA LEU A 31 -10.75 0.75 0.34
C LEU A 31 -11.05 0.06 -1.01
N ALA A 32 -11.88 -0.96 -1.02
CA ALA A 32 -12.16 -1.81 -2.19
C ALA A 32 -10.87 -2.27 -2.92
N CYS A 33 -9.82 -2.50 -2.14
CA CYS A 33 -8.47 -2.82 -2.63
C CYS A 33 -8.27 -4.32 -2.90
N GLY A 34 -9.29 -5.11 -2.77
CA GLY A 34 -9.16 -6.55 -2.75
C GLY A 34 -10.15 -7.30 -3.65
N ILE A 35 -10.35 -8.53 -3.24
CA ILE A 35 -11.14 -9.55 -3.92
C ILE A 35 -12.60 -9.09 -4.07
N CYS A 36 -13.23 -9.45 -5.17
CA CYS A 36 -14.64 -9.23 -5.44
C CYS A 36 -15.53 -9.75 -4.29
N SER A 37 -16.43 -8.90 -3.80
CA SER A 37 -17.40 -9.25 -2.75
C SER A 37 -18.67 -9.93 -3.27
N GLU A 38 -18.72 -10.23 -4.57
CA GLU A 38 -19.86 -10.87 -5.25
C GLU A 38 -21.21 -10.15 -5.04
N CYS A 39 -21.19 -8.83 -4.94
CA CYS A 39 -22.43 -8.05 -4.80
C CYS A 39 -23.29 -7.99 -6.06
N HIS A 40 -22.81 -8.51 -7.18
CA HIS A 40 -23.49 -8.60 -8.48
C HIS A 40 -23.96 -7.28 -9.11
N LEU A 41 -23.54 -6.12 -8.59
CA LEU A 41 -23.86 -4.82 -9.20
C LEU A 41 -23.33 -4.70 -10.63
N CYS A 42 -22.15 -5.23 -10.91
CA CYS A 42 -21.56 -5.26 -12.24
C CYS A 42 -22.41 -6.06 -13.22
N VAL A 43 -23.02 -7.17 -12.80
CA VAL A 43 -23.96 -7.96 -13.61
C VAL A 43 -25.21 -7.15 -13.94
N GLN A 44 -25.78 -6.47 -12.94
CA GLN A 44 -27.01 -5.67 -13.11
C GLN A 44 -26.83 -4.49 -14.07
N VAL A 45 -25.66 -3.84 -14.08
CA VAL A 45 -25.39 -2.68 -14.93
C VAL A 45 -24.82 -3.04 -16.31
N CYS A 46 -24.43 -4.29 -16.52
CA CYS A 46 -23.82 -4.75 -17.77
C CYS A 46 -24.90 -4.95 -18.86
N LYS A 47 -25.11 -3.95 -19.69
CA LYS A 47 -26.08 -4.03 -20.81
C LYS A 47 -25.77 -5.12 -21.84
N ARG A 48 -24.55 -5.64 -21.86
CA ARG A 48 -24.09 -6.73 -22.77
C ARG A 48 -24.25 -8.11 -22.16
N GLU A 49 -24.67 -8.20 -20.88
CA GLU A 49 -24.79 -9.48 -20.15
C GLU A 49 -23.50 -10.32 -20.22
N ALA A 50 -22.34 -9.65 -20.20
CA ALA A 50 -21.03 -10.27 -20.43
C ALA A 50 -20.35 -10.78 -19.16
N ILE A 51 -21.04 -10.71 -18.00
CA ILE A 51 -20.48 -11.10 -16.71
C ILE A 51 -21.23 -12.31 -16.17
N ASP A 52 -20.53 -13.45 -16.15
CA ASP A 52 -21.03 -14.71 -15.60
C ASP A 52 -20.12 -15.13 -14.43
N HIS A 53 -20.63 -15.04 -13.20
CA HIS A 53 -19.94 -15.49 -11.99
C HIS A 53 -19.93 -17.01 -11.82
N GLN A 54 -20.66 -17.76 -12.63
CA GLN A 54 -20.72 -19.22 -12.58
C GLN A 54 -19.88 -19.90 -13.67
N GLN A 55 -19.16 -19.10 -14.46
CA GLN A 55 -18.29 -19.62 -15.50
C GLN A 55 -17.20 -20.51 -14.88
N ALA A 56 -17.11 -21.75 -15.34
CA ALA A 56 -16.06 -22.68 -14.93
C ALA A 56 -14.80 -22.50 -15.80
N ASP A 57 -13.67 -22.88 -15.24
CA ASP A 57 -12.40 -22.89 -15.97
C ASP A 57 -12.44 -23.89 -17.14
N VAL A 58 -11.93 -23.45 -18.27
CA VAL A 58 -11.75 -24.29 -19.48
C VAL A 58 -10.27 -24.40 -19.77
N ILE A 59 -9.77 -25.62 -19.86
CA ILE A 59 -8.36 -25.90 -20.19
C ILE A 59 -8.28 -26.23 -21.68
N GLU A 60 -7.55 -25.40 -22.43
CA GLU A 60 -7.31 -25.60 -23.85
C GLU A 60 -5.81 -25.82 -24.12
N GLY A 61 -5.50 -26.77 -24.99
CA GLY A 61 -4.14 -27.01 -25.46
C GLY A 61 -3.87 -26.20 -26.75
N LEU A 62 -2.87 -25.32 -26.72
CA LEU A 62 -2.45 -24.53 -27.86
C LEU A 62 -1.03 -24.85 -28.28
N GLU A 63 -0.82 -25.07 -29.59
CA GLU A 63 0.52 -25.14 -30.17
C GLU A 63 0.96 -23.76 -30.62
N VAL A 64 2.06 -23.25 -30.01
CA VAL A 64 2.55 -21.89 -30.25
C VAL A 64 4.05 -21.90 -30.55
N GLY A 65 4.53 -20.93 -31.33
CA GLY A 65 5.94 -20.80 -31.68
C GLY A 65 6.81 -20.29 -30.53
N SER A 66 6.23 -19.54 -29.59
CA SER A 66 6.91 -19.03 -28.39
C SER A 66 5.88 -18.64 -27.31
N VAL A 67 6.36 -18.59 -26.05
CA VAL A 67 5.58 -18.19 -24.91
C VAL A 67 6.23 -16.98 -24.24
N ILE A 68 5.46 -15.92 -24.02
CA ILE A 68 5.91 -14.74 -23.27
C ILE A 68 5.32 -14.84 -21.86
N LEU A 69 6.20 -14.92 -20.84
CA LEU A 69 5.80 -15.00 -19.45
C LEU A 69 5.80 -13.61 -18.82
N SER A 70 4.67 -13.20 -18.30
CA SER A 70 4.48 -11.93 -17.57
C SER A 70 3.62 -12.17 -16.32
N PRO A 71 4.11 -12.99 -15.35
CA PRO A 71 3.30 -13.43 -14.22
C PRO A 71 3.05 -12.33 -13.19
N GLY A 72 3.75 -11.20 -13.26
CA GLY A 72 3.68 -10.14 -12.26
C GLY A 72 4.56 -10.43 -11.03
N TYR A 73 4.15 -9.90 -9.89
CA TYR A 73 4.87 -9.98 -8.62
C TYR A 73 3.88 -9.99 -7.45
N SER A 74 4.37 -10.35 -6.27
CA SER A 74 3.67 -10.15 -5.01
C SER A 74 4.15 -8.88 -4.33
N LEU A 75 3.31 -8.29 -3.51
CA LEU A 75 3.69 -7.17 -2.64
C LEU A 75 4.33 -7.72 -1.37
N TYR A 76 5.31 -6.98 -0.85
CA TYR A 76 5.82 -7.25 0.49
C TYR A 76 4.71 -7.13 1.53
N ASN A 77 4.62 -8.09 2.44
CA ASN A 77 3.67 -8.02 3.56
C ASN A 77 4.19 -7.06 4.63
N ALA A 78 3.62 -5.87 4.72
CA ALA A 78 4.05 -4.83 5.65
C ALA A 78 3.87 -5.21 7.14
N GLU A 79 3.07 -6.23 7.47
CA GLU A 79 2.94 -6.77 8.84
C GLU A 79 4.24 -7.42 9.34
N LEU A 80 5.14 -7.82 8.43
CA LEU A 80 6.45 -8.36 8.77
C LEU A 80 7.42 -7.30 9.31
N SER A 81 7.07 -6.00 9.20
CA SER A 81 7.80 -4.86 9.76
C SER A 81 6.98 -4.19 10.88
N PRO A 82 6.80 -4.84 12.03
CA PRO A 82 5.90 -4.37 13.09
C PRO A 82 6.32 -3.01 13.69
N GLU A 83 7.59 -2.62 13.59
CA GLU A 83 8.11 -1.32 13.99
C GLU A 83 7.52 -0.16 13.18
N LEU A 84 7.01 -0.44 11.98
CA LEU A 84 6.35 0.55 11.12
C LEU A 84 4.84 0.67 11.41
N GLY A 85 4.28 -0.14 12.29
CA GLY A 85 2.93 0.03 12.82
C GLY A 85 1.78 -0.25 11.86
N TYR A 86 2.03 -0.83 10.68
CA TYR A 86 0.96 -1.25 9.76
C TYR A 86 0.03 -2.26 10.43
N GLY A 87 -1.28 -2.12 10.18
CA GLY A 87 -2.32 -2.93 10.86
C GLY A 87 -2.60 -2.55 12.31
N ARG A 88 -1.68 -1.81 12.96
CA ARG A 88 -1.83 -1.32 14.34
C ARG A 88 -2.23 0.15 14.42
N TYR A 89 -1.62 0.99 13.61
CA TYR A 89 -1.92 2.42 13.55
C TYR A 89 -2.81 2.73 12.34
N PRO A 90 -4.03 3.23 12.51
CA PRO A 90 -4.95 3.49 11.40
C PRO A 90 -4.37 4.40 10.31
N ASN A 91 -3.54 5.38 10.70
CA ASN A 91 -2.96 6.35 9.78
C ASN A 91 -1.63 5.91 9.18
N VAL A 92 -1.32 4.60 9.22
CA VAL A 92 -0.23 3.98 8.48
C VAL A 92 -0.83 3.03 7.43
N VAL A 93 -0.62 3.34 6.17
CA VAL A 93 -1.16 2.61 5.03
C VAL A 93 -0.05 2.21 4.06
N THR A 94 -0.28 1.22 3.24
CA THR A 94 0.62 0.86 2.14
C THR A 94 0.44 1.80 0.95
N SER A 95 1.45 1.89 0.09
CA SER A 95 1.36 2.61 -1.19
C SER A 95 0.20 2.13 -2.06
N MET A 96 -0.08 0.83 -2.08
CA MET A 96 -1.19 0.28 -2.85
C MET A 96 -2.55 0.74 -2.32
N GLU A 97 -2.72 0.80 -0.98
CA GLU A 97 -3.93 1.36 -0.37
C GLU A 97 -4.04 2.86 -0.66
N PHE A 98 -2.93 3.58 -0.62
CA PHE A 98 -2.91 5.01 -0.92
C PHE A 98 -3.21 5.30 -2.38
N GLU A 99 -2.67 4.52 -3.32
CA GLU A 99 -3.03 4.59 -4.73
C GLU A 99 -4.55 4.39 -4.93
N ARG A 100 -5.14 3.48 -4.16
CA ARG A 100 -6.59 3.26 -4.21
C ARG A 100 -7.38 4.42 -3.62
N MET A 101 -6.84 5.13 -2.61
CA MET A 101 -7.44 6.37 -2.07
C MET A 101 -7.41 7.50 -3.10
N LEU A 102 -6.32 7.64 -3.85
CA LEU A 102 -6.16 8.64 -4.91
C LEU A 102 -7.05 8.38 -6.13
N SER A 103 -7.53 7.16 -6.30
CA SER A 103 -8.35 6.79 -7.46
C SER A 103 -9.76 7.37 -7.38
N ALA A 104 -10.20 8.05 -8.44
CA ALA A 104 -11.57 8.55 -8.56
C ALA A 104 -12.63 7.43 -8.50
N SER A 105 -12.28 6.19 -8.87
CA SER A 105 -13.13 5.01 -8.73
C SER A 105 -12.96 4.29 -7.38
N GLY A 106 -12.14 4.84 -6.49
CA GLY A 106 -11.95 4.34 -5.13
C GLY A 106 -13.13 4.63 -4.21
N PRO A 107 -13.11 4.05 -3.00
CA PRO A 107 -14.23 4.18 -2.05
C PRO A 107 -14.46 5.62 -1.58
N TRP A 108 -13.45 6.49 -1.68
CA TRP A 108 -13.55 7.92 -1.35
C TRP A 108 -13.58 8.86 -2.57
N GLY A 109 -13.78 8.32 -3.78
CA GLY A 109 -13.87 9.15 -4.99
C GLY A 109 -12.63 10.01 -5.26
N GLY A 110 -11.46 9.57 -4.80
CA GLY A 110 -10.19 10.31 -4.92
C GLY A 110 -9.92 11.31 -3.79
N HIS A 111 -10.77 11.37 -2.77
CA HIS A 111 -10.53 12.24 -1.60
C HIS A 111 -9.56 11.56 -0.63
N VAL A 112 -8.41 12.20 -0.39
CA VAL A 112 -7.41 11.73 0.56
C VAL A 112 -7.83 12.12 1.97
N THR A 113 -8.04 11.12 2.82
CA THR A 113 -8.41 11.32 4.22
C THR A 113 -7.58 10.44 5.14
N ARG A 114 -7.45 10.85 6.40
CA ARG A 114 -6.92 10.01 7.46
C ARG A 114 -7.85 8.81 7.67
N ARG A 115 -7.29 7.67 8.03
CA ARG A 115 -8.08 6.45 8.32
C ARG A 115 -8.55 6.37 9.77
N SER A 116 -8.05 7.22 10.65
CA SER A 116 -8.60 7.40 11.99
C SER A 116 -10.04 7.92 11.93
N SER A 117 -10.78 7.75 13.03
CA SER A 117 -12.22 8.08 13.11
C SER A 117 -12.60 9.53 12.79
N ASP A 118 -11.63 10.43 12.74
CA ASP A 118 -11.83 11.84 12.40
C ASP A 118 -11.97 12.11 10.90
N HIS A 119 -11.49 11.18 10.05
CA HIS A 119 -11.53 11.25 8.58
C HIS A 119 -11.14 12.62 7.99
N ARG A 120 -10.28 13.36 8.69
CA ARG A 120 -9.83 14.68 8.22
C ARG A 120 -8.90 14.55 7.02
N GLU A 121 -8.88 15.58 6.20
CA GLU A 121 -7.83 15.79 5.22
C GLU A 121 -6.46 15.90 5.93
N PRO A 122 -5.42 15.14 5.51
CA PRO A 122 -4.10 15.25 6.10
C PRO A 122 -3.43 16.56 5.68
N LYS A 123 -2.74 17.21 6.62
CA LYS A 123 -1.91 18.39 6.35
C LYS A 123 -0.47 18.03 6.08
N LYS A 124 -0.01 16.91 6.64
CA LYS A 124 1.34 16.38 6.48
C LYS A 124 1.30 14.91 6.15
N ILE A 125 1.92 14.54 5.05
CA ILE A 125 2.02 13.16 4.57
C ILE A 125 3.48 12.76 4.49
N ALA A 126 3.82 11.58 5.01
CA ALA A 126 5.14 10.98 4.90
C ALA A 126 5.10 9.70 4.06
N PHE A 127 6.03 9.57 3.13
CA PHE A 127 6.32 8.32 2.43
C PHE A 127 7.59 7.71 3.00
N LEU A 128 7.53 6.45 3.42
CA LEU A 128 8.70 5.71 3.89
C LEU A 128 9.16 4.72 2.82
N GLN A 129 10.36 4.93 2.30
CA GLN A 129 10.91 4.15 1.20
C GLN A 129 11.56 2.84 1.68
N CYS A 130 11.70 1.92 0.74
CA CYS A 130 12.42 0.65 0.90
C CYS A 130 11.83 -0.30 1.94
N VAL A 131 10.52 -0.23 2.22
CA VAL A 131 9.85 -1.19 3.11
C VAL A 131 9.81 -2.56 2.44
N GLY A 132 10.48 -3.57 3.03
CA GLY A 132 10.67 -4.89 2.42
C GLY A 132 11.63 -4.89 1.23
N SER A 133 12.60 -3.97 1.21
CA SER A 133 13.65 -3.88 0.19
C SER A 133 14.92 -3.31 0.78
N ARG A 134 16.09 -3.77 0.29
CA ARG A 134 17.41 -3.29 0.72
C ARG A 134 17.69 -3.52 2.22
N GLU A 135 17.14 -4.58 2.73
CA GLU A 135 17.30 -5.08 4.09
C GLU A 135 17.88 -6.49 4.09
N LYS A 136 18.17 -7.05 5.25
CA LYS A 136 18.90 -8.30 5.38
C LYS A 136 18.26 -9.49 4.65
N GLU A 137 16.93 -9.57 4.68
CA GLU A 137 16.18 -10.69 4.07
C GLU A 137 15.79 -10.41 2.62
N HIS A 138 15.73 -9.13 2.23
CA HIS A 138 15.42 -8.64 0.89
C HIS A 138 16.50 -7.65 0.46
N ASP A 139 17.74 -8.14 0.26
CA ASP A 139 18.92 -7.31 -0.03
C ASP A 139 18.99 -6.77 -1.47
N TYR A 140 17.86 -6.78 -2.16
CA TYR A 140 17.67 -6.21 -3.49
C TYR A 140 16.82 -4.93 -3.46
N CYS A 141 16.92 -4.13 -4.52
CA CYS A 141 16.05 -2.97 -4.74
C CYS A 141 14.89 -3.35 -5.64
N SER A 142 13.66 -3.06 -5.23
CA SER A 142 12.45 -3.26 -6.05
C SER A 142 12.38 -2.34 -7.28
N SER A 143 13.27 -1.35 -7.39
CA SER A 143 13.46 -0.46 -8.55
C SER A 143 12.30 0.45 -8.94
N VAL A 144 11.14 0.35 -8.29
CA VAL A 144 9.93 1.10 -8.64
C VAL A 144 9.48 2.06 -7.55
N CYS A 145 9.83 1.78 -6.28
CA CYS A 145 9.28 2.49 -5.11
C CYS A 145 9.53 4.01 -5.15
N CYS A 146 10.73 4.44 -5.54
CA CYS A 146 11.07 5.85 -5.61
C CYS A 146 10.17 6.62 -6.58
N MET A 147 9.85 6.00 -7.71
CA MET A 147 9.08 6.66 -8.76
C MET A 147 7.59 6.65 -8.50
N TYR A 148 7.03 5.53 -8.01
CA TYR A 148 5.61 5.53 -7.68
C TYR A 148 5.30 6.42 -6.47
N ALA A 149 6.18 6.46 -5.44
CA ALA A 149 6.01 7.37 -4.32
C ALA A 149 6.06 8.84 -4.74
N THR A 150 6.99 9.21 -5.64
CA THR A 150 7.02 10.56 -6.22
C THR A 150 5.73 10.87 -6.99
N LYS A 151 5.19 9.91 -7.77
CA LYS A 151 3.93 10.05 -8.50
C LYS A 151 2.75 10.23 -7.52
N GLU A 152 2.63 9.38 -6.53
CA GLU A 152 1.57 9.44 -5.52
C GLU A 152 1.64 10.74 -4.71
N ALA A 153 2.85 11.20 -4.34
CA ALA A 153 3.07 12.47 -3.68
C ALA A 153 2.59 13.65 -4.52
N MET A 154 2.93 13.67 -5.82
CA MET A 154 2.47 14.72 -6.73
C MET A 154 0.95 14.74 -6.89
N LEU A 155 0.31 13.57 -7.00
CA LEU A 155 -1.14 13.46 -7.06
C LEU A 155 -1.81 13.89 -5.76
N ALA A 156 -1.21 13.52 -4.61
CA ALA A 156 -1.72 13.96 -3.31
C ALA A 156 -1.73 15.49 -3.17
N MET A 157 -0.69 16.18 -3.68
CA MET A 157 -0.67 17.65 -3.71
C MET A 157 -1.75 18.26 -4.60
N GLU A 158 -2.17 17.55 -5.64
CA GLU A 158 -3.27 17.98 -6.52
C GLU A 158 -4.64 17.76 -5.84
N HIS A 159 -4.78 16.69 -5.07
CA HIS A 159 -6.02 16.36 -4.37
C HIS A 159 -6.20 17.11 -3.04
N VAL A 160 -5.10 17.47 -2.36
CA VAL A 160 -5.08 18.15 -1.06
C VAL A 160 -4.24 19.42 -1.17
N PRO A 161 -4.84 20.56 -1.55
CA PRO A 161 -4.11 21.81 -1.71
C PRO A 161 -3.43 22.26 -0.41
N GLY A 162 -2.13 22.52 -0.47
CA GLY A 162 -1.35 22.98 0.68
C GLY A 162 -0.83 21.87 1.59
N VAL A 163 -0.99 20.60 1.23
CA VAL A 163 -0.40 19.49 1.98
C VAL A 163 1.14 19.55 1.93
N GLU A 164 1.76 19.34 3.08
CA GLU A 164 3.22 19.17 3.19
C GLU A 164 3.56 17.68 2.99
N ILE A 165 4.47 17.39 2.05
CA ILE A 165 4.85 16.00 1.76
C ILE A 165 6.35 15.81 1.93
N LYS A 166 6.72 14.77 2.70
CA LYS A 166 8.09 14.31 2.90
C LYS A 166 8.26 12.87 2.45
N ILE A 167 9.31 12.60 1.69
CA ILE A 167 9.72 11.26 1.28
C ILE A 167 11.01 10.90 2.01
N PHE A 168 10.94 9.99 2.95
CA PHE A 168 12.05 9.48 3.74
C PHE A 168 12.71 8.32 3.00
N GLN A 169 13.97 8.43 2.64
CA GLN A 169 14.66 7.52 1.75
C GLN A 169 16.15 7.35 2.12
N MET A 170 16.77 6.25 1.74
CA MET A 170 18.21 6.09 1.82
C MET A 170 18.91 6.85 0.68
N ASP A 171 18.43 6.66 -0.54
CA ASP A 171 18.86 7.35 -1.77
C ASP A 171 17.72 7.30 -2.80
N MET A 172 17.73 8.23 -3.77
CA MET A 172 16.79 8.22 -4.90
C MET A 172 17.30 7.32 -6.03
N ARG A 173 16.43 6.44 -6.50
CA ARG A 173 16.69 5.55 -7.62
C ARG A 173 15.77 5.84 -8.79
N ALA A 174 16.18 6.84 -9.59
CA ALA A 174 15.41 7.36 -10.74
C ALA A 174 16.14 7.10 -12.06
N PHE A 175 16.52 5.84 -12.33
CA PHE A 175 17.38 5.47 -13.45
C PHE A 175 16.63 5.10 -14.74
N GLY A 176 15.29 5.17 -14.76
CA GLY A 176 14.50 5.00 -15.99
C GLY A 176 14.52 6.26 -16.85
N LYS A 177 14.23 6.10 -18.16
CA LYS A 177 14.18 7.24 -19.09
C LYS A 177 13.16 8.29 -18.64
N GLY A 178 13.62 9.51 -18.38
CA GLY A 178 12.79 10.63 -17.95
C GLY A 178 12.48 10.65 -16.45
N PHE A 179 12.92 9.67 -15.67
CA PHE A 179 12.63 9.57 -14.24
C PHE A 179 13.39 10.60 -13.41
N ASP A 180 14.63 10.93 -13.78
CA ASP A 180 15.37 12.00 -13.14
C ASP A 180 14.64 13.35 -13.29
N ALA A 181 14.21 13.69 -14.50
CA ALA A 181 13.42 14.90 -14.75
C ALA A 181 12.07 14.88 -14.00
N TYR A 182 11.48 13.72 -13.77
CA TYR A 182 10.27 13.57 -12.99
C TYR A 182 10.51 13.82 -11.49
N PHE A 183 11.62 13.32 -10.98
CA PHE A 183 12.09 13.56 -9.62
C PHE A 183 12.37 15.05 -9.38
N GLU A 184 13.09 15.74 -10.30
CA GLU A 184 13.33 17.17 -10.20
C GLU A 184 12.03 17.97 -10.18
N ARG A 185 11.05 17.64 -11.01
CA ARG A 185 9.70 18.25 -10.95
C ARG A 185 9.00 18.04 -9.60
N GLY A 186 9.22 16.89 -8.95
CA GLY A 186 8.72 16.65 -7.60
C GLY A 186 9.29 17.65 -6.60
N LYS A 187 10.60 17.91 -6.66
CA LYS A 187 11.28 18.95 -5.84
C LYS A 187 10.74 20.35 -6.14
N GLU A 188 10.61 20.70 -7.41
CA GLU A 188 10.06 22.00 -7.83
C GLU A 188 8.62 22.23 -7.33
N LYS A 189 7.83 21.18 -7.23
CA LYS A 189 6.48 21.22 -6.65
C LYS A 189 6.49 21.33 -5.10
N GLY A 190 7.64 21.16 -4.45
CA GLY A 190 7.80 21.30 -3.00
C GLY A 190 7.84 20.01 -2.22
N ILE A 191 7.94 18.85 -2.88
CA ILE A 191 8.16 17.57 -2.17
C ILE A 191 9.55 17.60 -1.54
N GLN A 192 9.61 17.32 -0.24
CA GLN A 192 10.86 17.25 0.51
C GLN A 192 11.37 15.80 0.53
N TYR A 193 12.57 15.59 0.03
CA TYR A 193 13.24 14.28 0.05
C TYR A 193 14.28 14.27 1.16
N ILE A 194 14.10 13.39 2.14
CA ILE A 194 14.91 13.33 3.37
C ILE A 194 15.80 12.09 3.31
N PRO A 195 17.11 12.23 3.05
CA PRO A 195 18.04 11.11 3.12
C PRO A 195 18.22 10.66 4.57
N CYS A 196 17.76 9.46 4.90
CA CYS A 196 17.74 9.00 6.28
C CYS A 196 17.59 7.48 6.40
N ARG A 197 17.67 7.01 7.64
CA ARG A 197 17.19 5.69 8.07
C ARG A 197 16.11 5.87 9.12
N ILE A 198 14.97 5.22 8.90
CA ILE A 198 13.87 5.19 9.87
C ILE A 198 14.21 4.19 10.96
N SER A 199 14.03 4.59 12.22
CA SER A 199 14.21 3.71 13.38
C SER A 199 12.89 3.13 13.90
N GLY A 200 11.76 3.79 13.64
CA GLY A 200 10.43 3.31 14.02
C GLY A 200 9.38 4.40 13.99
N LEU A 201 8.14 3.97 14.17
CA LEU A 201 6.96 4.84 14.25
C LEU A 201 6.28 4.67 15.59
N GLU A 202 5.72 5.78 16.09
CA GLU A 202 4.91 5.81 17.30
C GLU A 202 3.64 6.64 17.05
N GLU A 203 2.47 6.12 17.45
CA GLU A 203 1.20 6.85 17.33
C GLU A 203 0.93 7.65 18.60
N ASP A 204 0.59 8.92 18.42
CA ASP A 204 0.06 9.75 19.49
C ASP A 204 -1.39 9.28 19.81
N PRO A 205 -1.68 8.81 21.02
CA PRO A 205 -2.97 8.22 21.36
C PRO A 205 -4.13 9.23 21.36
N GLU A 206 -3.84 10.52 21.50
CA GLU A 206 -4.87 11.57 21.54
C GLU A 206 -5.20 12.10 20.15
N THR A 207 -4.17 12.42 19.38
CA THR A 207 -4.33 13.04 18.04
C THR A 207 -4.36 12.02 16.91
N ARG A 208 -3.88 10.80 17.16
CA ARG A 208 -3.65 9.75 16.15
C ARG A 208 -2.65 10.15 15.06
N ASP A 209 -1.85 11.19 15.32
CA ASP A 209 -0.72 11.53 14.48
C ASP A 209 0.40 10.52 14.67
N ILE A 210 1.24 10.38 13.65
CA ILE A 210 2.38 9.47 13.68
C ILE A 210 3.66 10.26 13.89
N LEU A 211 4.42 9.88 14.92
CA LEU A 211 5.76 10.37 15.18
C LEU A 211 6.76 9.44 14.48
N ILE A 212 7.52 9.99 13.53
CA ILE A 212 8.55 9.28 12.79
C ILE A 212 9.89 9.63 13.46
N ARG A 213 10.61 8.61 13.93
CA ARG A 213 11.98 8.77 14.45
C ARG A 213 12.96 8.27 13.40
N TYR A 214 13.92 9.12 13.03
CA TYR A 214 14.87 8.82 11.96
C TYR A 214 16.27 9.41 12.23
N GLU A 215 17.27 8.81 11.60
CA GLU A 215 18.65 9.30 11.56
C GLU A 215 18.85 10.09 10.27
N ASP A 216 19.09 11.39 10.38
CA ASP A 216 19.29 12.28 9.24
C ASP A 216 20.73 12.17 8.71
N SER A 217 20.89 11.66 7.50
CA SER A 217 22.19 11.47 6.86
C SER A 217 22.88 12.78 6.46
N ASN A 218 22.12 13.87 6.32
CA ASN A 218 22.64 15.18 5.93
C ASN A 218 23.12 16.03 7.12
N ASP A 219 22.71 15.65 8.35
CA ASP A 219 23.00 16.42 9.56
C ASP A 219 23.80 15.59 10.58
N GLY A 220 24.94 15.08 10.12
CA GLY A 220 25.88 14.36 10.97
C GLY A 220 25.32 13.12 11.67
N HIS A 221 24.34 12.47 11.06
CA HIS A 221 23.63 11.31 11.62
C HIS A 221 22.88 11.62 12.92
N SER A 222 22.36 12.85 13.05
CA SER A 222 21.56 13.24 14.20
C SER A 222 20.21 12.52 14.19
N ILE A 223 19.72 12.14 15.38
CA ILE A 223 18.37 11.59 15.54
C ILE A 223 17.38 12.74 15.52
N LYS A 224 16.40 12.64 14.63
CA LYS A 224 15.29 13.60 14.48
C LYS A 224 13.94 12.92 14.63
N GLU A 225 12.97 13.74 14.93
CA GLU A 225 11.57 13.35 15.02
C GLU A 225 10.72 14.26 14.13
N GLU A 226 9.76 13.66 13.43
CA GLU A 226 8.80 14.37 12.61
C GLU A 226 7.38 13.85 12.91
N ARG A 227 6.45 14.76 13.11
CA ARG A 227 5.03 14.45 13.35
C ARG A 227 4.26 14.66 12.07
N VAL A 228 3.48 13.65 11.65
CA VAL A 228 2.70 13.66 10.42
C VAL A 228 1.29 13.09 10.63
N ASP A 229 0.37 13.47 9.76
CA ASP A 229 -1.03 13.04 9.82
C ASP A 229 -1.28 11.66 9.20
N LEU A 230 -0.48 11.31 8.18
CA LEU A 230 -0.62 10.06 7.42
C LEU A 230 0.75 9.57 6.98
N VAL A 231 0.99 8.28 7.12
CA VAL A 231 2.21 7.61 6.68
C VAL A 231 1.88 6.60 5.59
N ILE A 232 2.62 6.65 4.49
CA ILE A 232 2.53 5.72 3.37
C ILE A 232 3.80 4.85 3.35
N LEU A 233 3.63 3.56 3.50
CA LEU A 233 4.71 2.58 3.38
C LEU A 233 4.92 2.24 1.91
N SER A 234 6.04 2.67 1.35
CA SER A 234 6.44 2.33 -0.01
C SER A 234 6.99 0.91 -0.05
N ILE A 235 6.06 -0.05 -0.09
CA ILE A 235 6.35 -1.48 -0.01
C ILE A 235 7.03 -2.01 -1.28
N GLY A 236 7.98 -2.92 -1.08
CA GLY A 236 8.73 -3.57 -2.14
C GLY A 236 7.94 -4.64 -2.89
N MET A 237 8.55 -5.14 -3.95
CA MET A 237 8.06 -6.29 -4.73
C MET A 237 8.75 -7.57 -4.27
N SER A 238 7.99 -8.65 -4.22
CA SER A 238 8.46 -10.00 -3.96
C SER A 238 8.10 -10.92 -5.13
N PRO A 239 8.84 -12.01 -5.36
CA PRO A 239 8.47 -13.01 -6.34
C PRO A 239 7.10 -13.62 -6.02
N LEU A 240 6.43 -14.17 -7.02
CA LEU A 240 5.19 -14.90 -6.80
C LEU A 240 5.47 -16.19 -5.99
N PRO A 241 4.57 -16.60 -5.08
CA PRO A 241 4.73 -17.80 -4.28
C PRO A 241 4.95 -19.08 -5.09
N ASN A 242 4.37 -19.15 -6.31
CA ASN A 242 4.43 -20.31 -7.22
C ASN A 242 5.43 -20.12 -8.37
N ILE A 243 6.35 -19.15 -8.28
CA ILE A 243 7.30 -18.85 -9.37
C ILE A 243 8.21 -20.02 -9.71
N GLN A 244 8.56 -20.86 -8.72
CA GLN A 244 9.41 -22.04 -8.93
C GLN A 244 8.73 -23.08 -9.82
N ASP A 245 7.42 -23.30 -9.67
CA ASP A 245 6.66 -24.24 -10.50
C ASP A 245 6.57 -23.71 -11.93
N LEU A 246 6.33 -22.40 -12.10
CA LEU A 246 6.31 -21.76 -13.40
C LEU A 246 7.68 -21.81 -14.09
N ALA A 247 8.75 -21.52 -13.36
CA ALA A 247 10.12 -21.58 -13.88
C ALA A 247 10.50 -22.99 -14.34
N LYS A 248 10.14 -24.00 -13.54
CA LYS A 248 10.37 -25.42 -13.88
C LYS A 248 9.56 -25.84 -15.13
N ALA A 249 8.30 -25.44 -15.21
CA ALA A 249 7.44 -25.77 -16.36
C ALA A 249 7.90 -25.10 -17.65
N SER A 250 8.59 -23.96 -17.57
CA SER A 250 9.03 -23.13 -18.70
C SER A 250 10.54 -23.21 -18.96
N ASP A 251 11.28 -24.05 -18.21
CA ASP A 251 12.75 -24.19 -18.28
C ASP A 251 13.50 -22.84 -18.10
N ILE A 252 13.02 -22.02 -17.15
CA ILE A 252 13.62 -20.71 -16.83
C ILE A 252 14.43 -20.83 -15.54
N GLN A 253 15.62 -20.22 -15.54
CA GLN A 253 16.44 -20.08 -14.33
C GLN A 253 16.00 -18.91 -13.50
N LEU A 254 16.05 -19.08 -12.17
CA LEU A 254 15.79 -18.03 -11.19
C LEU A 254 17.10 -17.60 -10.51
N ASP A 255 17.18 -16.33 -10.14
CA ASP A 255 18.25 -15.79 -9.34
C ASP A 255 18.10 -16.21 -7.84
N PRO A 256 19.06 -15.88 -6.96
CA PRO A 256 18.98 -16.22 -5.52
C PRO A 256 17.74 -15.62 -4.82
N HIS A 257 17.17 -14.54 -5.36
CA HIS A 257 15.95 -13.89 -4.85
C HIS A 257 14.68 -14.41 -5.48
N GLN A 258 14.76 -15.45 -6.31
CA GLN A 258 13.63 -16.07 -7.02
C GLN A 258 13.01 -15.19 -8.12
N PHE A 259 13.73 -14.21 -8.64
CA PHE A 259 13.36 -13.52 -9.87
C PHE A 259 13.95 -14.24 -11.08
N CYS A 260 13.32 -14.06 -12.25
CA CYS A 260 13.84 -14.65 -13.48
C CYS A 260 15.26 -14.12 -13.78
N LEU A 261 16.19 -15.05 -13.99
CA LEU A 261 17.55 -14.69 -14.39
C LEU A 261 17.52 -14.17 -15.81
N THR A 262 17.99 -12.92 -16.00
CA THR A 262 18.15 -12.31 -17.32
C THR A 262 19.61 -12.33 -17.73
N GLN A 263 19.86 -12.56 -19.02
CA GLN A 263 21.19 -12.49 -19.62
C GLN A 263 21.58 -11.06 -20.01
#